data_47c869d7086726a6169724df39458aa4
#
_entry.id   47c869d7086726a6169724df39458aa4
#
_cell.length_a   1.000
_cell.length_b   1.000
_cell.length_c   1.000
_cell.angle_alpha   90.00
_cell.angle_beta   90.00
_cell.angle_gamma   90.00
#
_symmetry.space_group_name_H-M   'P 1'
#
loop_
_entity.id
_entity.type
_entity.pdbx_description
1 polymer ?
#
loop_
_entity_poly.entity_id
_entity_poly.type
_entity_poly.pdbx_seq_one_letter_code
_entity_poly.pdbx_strand_id
1 'polypeptide(L)'
;MSDKNMFDEAFPQDKQVGGSHYQHFLIQPWTFIRKNSLNPFQANVIKYVCRYLFKGKQIEDLEKIKHYCDLEIEHLKDAEKK
;
A
#
# COMPACT_ATOMS: atom_id res chain seq x y z
N MET A 1 1.79 14.90 17.06
CA MET A 1 2.37 14.44 15.95
C MET A 1 1.36 14.12 14.93
N SER A 2 1.69 14.36 13.82
CA SER A 2 0.74 14.16 12.82
C SER A 2 0.79 12.80 12.28
N ASP A 3 -0.24 12.10 12.44
CA ASP A 3 -0.32 10.81 11.84
C ASP A 3 -1.20 10.80 10.64
N LYS A 4 -1.64 11.95 10.23
CA LYS A 4 -2.41 12.01 9.02
C LYS A 4 -1.48 11.93 7.87
N ASN A 5 -1.30 10.74 7.34
CA ASN A 5 -0.43 10.54 6.21
C ASN A 5 -1.10 9.53 5.30
N MET A 6 -0.40 9.15 4.25
CA MET A 6 -0.99 8.27 3.27
C MET A 6 -1.40 6.92 3.86
N PHE A 7 -0.72 6.50 4.92
CA PHE A 7 -1.09 5.23 5.52
C PHE A 7 -2.46 5.31 6.18
N ASP A 8 -2.72 6.40 6.89
CA ASP A 8 -4.01 6.55 7.55
C ASP A 8 -5.12 6.61 6.53
N GLU A 9 -4.88 7.29 5.42
CA GLU A 9 -5.89 7.40 4.40
C GLU A 9 -6.09 6.09 3.66
N ALA A 10 -4.99 5.38 3.43
CA ALA A 10 -5.07 4.14 2.68
C ALA A 10 -5.69 3.02 3.50
N PHE A 11 -5.49 3.04 4.80
CA PHE A 11 -5.95 1.98 5.67
C PHE A 11 -6.67 2.56 6.86
N PRO A 12 -7.93 3.00 6.65
CA PRO A 12 -8.70 3.59 7.77
C PRO A 12 -9.05 2.51 8.77
N GLN A 13 -8.12 2.25 9.62
CA GLN A 13 -8.13 1.09 10.48
C GLN A 13 -9.34 1.06 11.40
N ASP A 14 -9.60 2.17 12.03
CA ASP A 14 -10.58 2.17 13.10
C ASP A 14 -11.97 1.95 12.61
N LYS A 15 -12.28 2.41 11.44
CA LYS A 15 -13.67 2.41 11.02
C LYS A 15 -14.00 1.38 9.98
N GLN A 16 -13.07 1.00 9.16
CA GLN A 16 -13.35 0.06 8.09
C GLN A 16 -14.55 0.52 7.28
N VAL A 17 -14.73 1.82 7.22
CA VAL A 17 -15.87 2.38 6.54
C VAL A 17 -15.76 2.12 5.06
N GLY A 18 -16.85 1.72 4.46
CA GLY A 18 -16.86 1.53 3.03
C GLY A 18 -16.34 0.20 2.59
N GLY A 19 -16.03 -0.68 3.52
CA GLY A 19 -15.61 -1.96 3.08
C GLY A 19 -15.04 -2.81 4.18
N SER A 20 -15.00 -4.06 3.87
CA SER A 20 -14.45 -5.03 4.79
C SER A 20 -13.35 -5.80 4.13
N HIS A 21 -12.68 -5.20 3.12
CA HIS A 21 -11.70 -5.97 2.38
C HIS A 21 -10.55 -6.44 3.26
N TYR A 22 -10.29 -5.75 4.35
CA TYR A 22 -9.16 -6.12 5.20
C TYR A 22 -9.55 -6.88 6.44
N GLN A 23 -10.83 -7.04 6.68
CA GLN A 23 -11.29 -7.62 7.95
C GLN A 23 -10.89 -9.08 8.11
N HIS A 24 -10.79 -9.79 7.01
CA HIS A 24 -10.48 -11.21 7.10
C HIS A 24 -8.98 -11.51 7.13
N PHE A 25 -8.14 -10.50 7.09
CA PHE A 25 -6.72 -10.73 7.22
C PHE A 25 -6.36 -10.98 8.67
N LEU A 26 -5.51 -11.96 8.89
CA LEU A 26 -5.04 -12.26 10.25
C LEU A 26 -4.25 -11.09 10.82
N ILE A 27 -3.46 -10.44 9.98
CA ILE A 27 -2.72 -9.26 10.37
C ILE A 27 -3.13 -8.17 9.42
N GLN A 28 -3.59 -7.06 9.97
CA GLN A 28 -4.02 -5.96 9.14
C GLN A 28 -2.84 -5.38 8.38
N PRO A 29 -2.99 -5.10 7.09
CA PRO A 29 -1.88 -4.51 6.32
C PRO A 29 -1.33 -3.24 6.95
N TRP A 30 -2.21 -2.40 7.50
CA TRP A 30 -1.77 -1.17 8.15
C TRP A 30 -0.82 -1.47 9.30
N THR A 31 -1.18 -2.46 10.12
CA THR A 31 -0.35 -2.82 11.25
C THR A 31 1.00 -3.36 10.80
N PHE A 32 0.99 -4.19 9.78
CA PHE A 32 2.23 -4.75 9.25
C PHE A 32 3.16 -3.64 8.76
N ILE A 33 2.59 -2.70 8.00
CA ILE A 33 3.36 -1.60 7.44
C ILE A 33 3.96 -0.73 8.54
N ARG A 34 3.15 -0.38 9.55
CA ARG A 34 3.62 0.48 10.61
C ARG A 34 4.67 -0.19 11.48
N LYS A 35 4.41 -1.41 11.86
CA LYS A 35 5.33 -2.09 12.78
C LYS A 35 6.67 -2.41 12.13
N ASN A 36 6.68 -2.56 10.83
CA ASN A 36 7.93 -2.83 10.12
C ASN A 36 8.56 -1.58 9.53
N SER A 37 7.97 -0.43 9.76
CA SER A 37 8.53 0.86 9.30
C SER A 37 8.80 0.84 7.81
N LEU A 38 7.84 0.35 7.04
CA LEU A 38 8.01 0.24 5.61
C LEU A 38 7.91 1.61 4.95
N ASN A 39 8.57 1.75 3.81
CA ASN A 39 8.57 3.02 3.10
C ASN A 39 7.31 3.16 2.24
N PRO A 40 7.07 4.35 1.66
CA PRO A 40 5.85 4.56 0.88
C PRO A 40 5.68 3.61 -0.29
N PHE A 41 6.76 3.25 -0.97
CA PHE A 41 6.65 2.31 -2.08
C PHE A 41 6.13 0.97 -1.57
N GLN A 42 6.74 0.46 -0.52
CA GLN A 42 6.33 -0.81 0.05
C GLN A 42 4.87 -0.76 0.50
N ALA A 43 4.48 0.34 1.13
CA ALA A 43 3.12 0.49 1.62
C ALA A 43 2.12 0.45 0.48
N ASN A 44 2.41 1.17 -0.61
CA ASN A 44 1.49 1.20 -1.74
C ASN A 44 1.37 -0.17 -2.39
N VAL A 45 2.47 -0.86 -2.57
CA VAL A 45 2.43 -2.18 -3.17
C VAL A 45 1.61 -3.13 -2.29
N ILE A 46 1.84 -3.10 -0.99
CA ILE A 46 1.10 -3.97 -0.09
C ILE A 46 -0.39 -3.66 -0.13
N LYS A 47 -0.74 -2.37 -0.16
CA LYS A 47 -2.14 -1.98 -0.22
C LYS A 47 -2.83 -2.60 -1.44
N TYR A 48 -2.23 -2.43 -2.62
CA TYR A 48 -2.89 -2.91 -3.82
C TYR A 48 -2.84 -4.42 -3.95
N VAL A 49 -1.76 -5.03 -3.50
CA VAL A 49 -1.66 -6.48 -3.57
C VAL A 49 -2.64 -7.14 -2.63
N CYS A 50 -2.93 -6.51 -1.51
CA CYS A 50 -3.86 -7.09 -0.54
C CYS A 50 -5.32 -6.92 -0.95
N ARG A 51 -5.63 -5.93 -1.80
CA ARG A 51 -7.02 -5.65 -2.09
C ARG A 51 -7.46 -6.05 -3.49
N TYR A 52 -6.53 -6.39 -4.37
CA TYR A 52 -6.89 -6.50 -5.78
C TYR A 52 -7.95 -7.58 -6.04
N LEU A 53 -8.05 -8.58 -5.18
CA LEU A 53 -9.06 -9.62 -5.35
C LEU A 53 -10.43 -9.19 -4.86
N PHE A 54 -10.52 -8.14 -4.07
CA PHE A 54 -11.76 -7.79 -3.40
C PHE A 54 -12.39 -6.51 -3.86
N LYS A 55 -11.68 -5.68 -4.59
CA LYS A 55 -12.22 -4.38 -5.00
C LYS A 55 -12.92 -4.41 -6.35
N GLY A 56 -12.73 -5.47 -7.10
CA GLY A 56 -13.37 -5.54 -8.41
C GLY A 56 -12.59 -4.85 -9.52
N LYS A 57 -11.39 -4.37 -9.26
CA LYS A 57 -10.56 -3.75 -10.28
C LYS A 57 -9.22 -4.43 -10.33
N GLN A 58 -9.24 -5.72 -10.54
CA GLN A 58 -8.04 -6.53 -10.42
C GLN A 58 -6.91 -6.11 -11.34
N ILE A 59 -7.22 -5.95 -12.61
CA ILE A 59 -6.18 -5.61 -13.57
C ILE A 59 -5.65 -4.22 -13.29
N GLU A 60 -6.54 -3.28 -13.00
CA GLU A 60 -6.12 -1.91 -12.72
C GLU A 60 -5.20 -1.86 -11.50
N ASP A 61 -5.55 -2.59 -10.45
CA ASP A 61 -4.72 -2.60 -9.25
C ASP A 61 -3.35 -3.20 -9.53
N LEU A 62 -3.29 -4.26 -10.32
CA LEU A 62 -2.01 -4.87 -10.65
C LEU A 62 -1.17 -3.93 -11.52
N GLU A 63 -1.81 -3.19 -12.40
CA GLU A 63 -1.09 -2.23 -13.22
C GLU A 63 -0.53 -1.09 -12.37
N LYS A 64 -1.26 -0.72 -11.33
CA LYS A 64 -0.73 0.29 -10.43
C LYS A 64 0.52 -0.21 -9.70
N ILE A 65 0.53 -1.48 -9.34
CA ILE A 65 1.71 -2.06 -8.72
C ILE A 65 2.89 -2.00 -9.68
N LYS A 66 2.66 -2.34 -10.93
CA LYS A 66 3.72 -2.25 -11.93
C LYS A 66 4.25 -0.83 -12.05
N HIS A 67 3.34 0.13 -12.06
CA HIS A 67 3.74 1.53 -12.16
C HIS A 67 4.60 1.96 -10.97
N TYR A 68 4.20 1.56 -9.77
CA TYR A 68 5.01 1.90 -8.60
C TYR A 68 6.38 1.24 -8.68
N CYS A 69 6.45 0.02 -9.19
CA CYS A 69 7.74 -0.63 -9.36
C CYS A 69 8.62 0.15 -10.33
N ASP A 70 8.04 0.62 -11.42
CA ASP A 70 8.81 1.40 -12.39
C ASP A 70 9.36 2.68 -11.76
N LEU A 71 8.53 3.34 -10.97
CA LEU A 71 8.97 4.57 -10.30
C LEU A 71 10.11 4.29 -9.33
N GLU A 72 10.01 3.21 -8.59
CA GLU A 72 11.04 2.88 -7.63
C GLU A 72 12.34 2.51 -8.32
N ILE A 73 12.25 1.78 -9.43
CA ILE A 73 13.43 1.42 -10.20
C ILE A 73 14.12 2.69 -10.69
N GLU A 74 13.37 3.65 -11.21
CA GLU A 74 13.95 4.90 -11.66
C GLU A 74 14.63 5.65 -10.52
N HIS A 75 13.97 5.67 -9.37
CA HIS A 75 14.52 6.35 -8.22
C HIS A 75 15.86 5.74 -7.81
N LEU A 76 15.93 4.42 -7.78
CA LEU A 76 17.15 3.74 -7.39
C LEU A 76 18.25 3.92 -8.42
N LYS A 77 17.90 3.93 -9.70
CA LYS A 77 18.89 4.16 -10.74
C LYS A 77 19.46 5.58 -10.66
N ASP A 78 18.59 6.55 -10.37
CA ASP A 78 19.08 7.91 -10.21
C ASP A 78 20.01 8.03 -9.03
N ALA A 79 19.70 7.35 -7.95
CA ALA A 79 20.58 7.38 -6.78
C ALA A 79 21.93 6.76 -7.10
N GLU A 80 21.95 5.72 -7.92
CA GLU A 80 23.22 5.08 -8.30
C GLU A 80 24.10 5.99 -9.13
N LYS A 81 23.52 6.91 -9.87
CA LYS A 81 24.30 7.80 -10.70
C LYS A 81 25.01 8.86 -9.92
N LYS A 82 24.68 9.01 -8.67
CA LYS A 82 25.32 10.00 -7.81
C LYS A 82 26.43 9.39 -7.01
#